data_2fe99a3370fd3f42d1f6ca8a4b537c2b
#
_entry.id   2fe99a3370fd3f42d1f6ca8a4b537c2b
#
_cell.length_a   1.000
_cell.length_b   1.000
_cell.length_c   1.000
_cell.angle_alpha   90.00
_cell.angle_beta   90.00
_cell.angle_gamma   90.00
#
_symmetry.space_group_name_H-M   'P 1'
#
loop_
_entity.id
_entity.type
_entity.pdbx_description
1 polymer ?
#
loop_
_entity_poly.entity_id
_entity_poly.type
_entity_poly.pdbx_seq_one_letter_code
_entity_poly.pdbx_strand_id
1 'polypeptide(L)' 'MTYWVKVVFVDNQELLVKDAIRHTISEDMEVLEVDTAREVTIIPMKQIKYISCDATVFAQKGKPSAPPK' A
#
# COMPACT_ATOMS: atom_id res chain seq x y z
N MET A 1 -12.23 -3.09 -8.73
CA MET A 1 -11.57 -1.80 -8.88
C MET A 1 -10.11 -1.91 -8.41
N THR A 2 -9.21 -1.31 -9.14
CA THR A 2 -7.79 -1.40 -8.82
C THR A 2 -7.20 -0.01 -8.59
N TYR A 3 -6.04 0.02 -7.96
CA TYR A 3 -5.36 1.27 -7.70
C TYR A 3 -3.86 1.01 -7.69
N TRP A 4 -3.06 2.07 -7.68
CA TRP A 4 -1.61 1.91 -7.66
C TRP A 4 -1.09 2.01 -6.23
N VAL A 5 -0.06 1.22 -5.96
CA VAL A 5 0.69 1.25 -4.70
C VAL A 5 2.16 1.30 -5.05
N LYS A 6 2.89 2.23 -4.45
CA LYS A 6 4.33 2.33 -4.64
C LYS A 6 5.02 2.11 -3.31
N VAL A 7 5.98 1.20 -3.30
CA VAL A 7 6.78 0.90 -2.12
C VAL A 7 8.20 1.39 -2.38
N VAL A 8 8.72 2.22 -1.48
CA VAL A 8 10.10 2.69 -1.59
C VAL A 8 10.88 2.01 -0.48
N PHE A 9 11.96 1.34 -0.87
CA PHE A 9 12.76 0.55 0.04
C PHE A 9 13.87 1.38 0.67
N VAL A 10 14.44 0.87 1.76
CA VAL A 10 15.50 1.60 2.49
C VAL A 10 16.74 1.84 1.64
N ASP A 11 16.94 1.05 0.58
CA ASP A 11 18.06 1.27 -0.35
C ASP A 11 17.67 2.18 -1.52
N ASN A 12 16.51 2.83 -1.43
CA ASN A 12 15.98 3.77 -2.41
C ASN A 12 15.48 3.12 -3.70
N GLN A 13 15.37 1.82 -3.73
CA GLN A 13 14.71 1.16 -4.85
C GLN A 13 13.19 1.27 -4.68
N GLU A 14 12.47 1.13 -5.78
CA GLU A 14 11.02 1.30 -5.79
C GLU A 14 10.34 0.12 -6.44
N LEU A 15 9.18 -0.21 -5.92
CA LEU A 15 8.30 -1.19 -6.53
C LEU A 15 6.95 -0.52 -6.76
N LEU A 16 6.51 -0.49 -8.01
CA LEU A 16 5.21 0.07 -8.35
C LEU A 16 4.26 -1.04 -8.75
N VAL A 17 3.16 -1.19 -8.01
CA VAL A 17 2.09 -2.12 -8.34
C VAL A 17 0.94 -1.29 -8.87
N LYS A 18 0.62 -1.42 -10.15
CA LYS A 18 -0.36 -0.56 -10.78
C LYS A 18 -1.79 -1.04 -10.64
N ASP A 19 -1.98 -2.31 -10.41
CA ASP A 19 -3.30 -2.92 -10.41
C ASP A 19 -3.60 -3.63 -9.10
N ALA A 20 -3.25 -2.99 -7.99
CA ALA A 20 -3.53 -3.55 -6.68
C ALA A 20 -5.03 -3.58 -6.41
N ILE A 21 -5.49 -4.68 -5.84
CA ILE A 21 -6.87 -4.82 -5.40
C ILE A 21 -6.96 -4.44 -3.93
N ARG A 22 -5.91 -4.75 -3.18
CA ARG A 22 -5.91 -4.55 -1.75
C ARG A 22 -4.47 -4.53 -1.26
N HIS A 23 -4.23 -3.81 -0.19
CA HIS A 23 -2.96 -3.90 0.51
C HIS A 23 -3.24 -3.94 2.00
N THR A 24 -2.43 -4.70 2.74
CA THR A 24 -2.66 -4.95 4.15
C THR A 24 -1.33 -5.05 4.87
N ILE A 25 -1.25 -4.49 6.06
CA ILE A 25 -0.09 -4.66 6.93
C ILE A 25 -0.47 -5.69 7.98
N SER A 26 0.41 -6.68 8.20
CA SER A 26 0.13 -7.73 9.18
C SER A 26 -0.04 -7.14 10.58
N GLU A 27 -0.71 -7.88 11.45
CA GLU A 27 -1.00 -7.42 12.81
C GLU A 27 0.25 -7.11 13.59
N ASP A 28 1.30 -7.88 13.37
CA ASP A 28 2.57 -7.67 14.06
C ASP A 28 3.44 -6.63 13.37
N MET A 29 2.94 -5.99 12.30
CA MET A 29 3.64 -4.96 11.54
C MET A 29 4.93 -5.46 10.89
N GLU A 30 5.02 -6.74 10.59
CA GLU A 30 6.24 -7.32 10.04
C GLU A 30 6.25 -7.38 8.53
N VAL A 31 5.10 -7.49 7.90
CA VAL A 31 5.04 -7.58 6.45
C VAL A 31 3.92 -6.73 5.89
N LEU A 32 4.14 -6.27 4.66
CA LEU A 32 3.12 -5.63 3.86
C LEU A 32 2.72 -6.62 2.77
N GLU A 33 1.43 -6.81 2.60
CA GLU A 33 0.90 -7.66 1.55
C GLU A 33 0.19 -6.79 0.53
N VAL A 34 0.54 -6.93 -0.74
CA VAL A 34 -0.13 -6.22 -1.83
C VAL A 34 -0.69 -7.26 -2.78
N ASP A 35 -2.00 -7.23 -2.95
CA ASP A 35 -2.70 -8.24 -3.74
C ASP A 35 -3.11 -7.67 -5.09
N THR A 36 -2.88 -8.45 -6.13
CA THR A 36 -3.45 -8.17 -7.44
C THR A 36 -4.28 -9.36 -7.85
N ALA A 37 -4.92 -9.26 -9.02
CA ALA A 37 -5.73 -10.38 -9.53
C ALA A 37 -4.89 -11.61 -9.82
N ARG A 38 -3.59 -11.45 -9.98
CA ARG A 38 -2.73 -12.55 -10.42
C ARG A 38 -1.73 -13.00 -9.37
N GLU A 39 -1.44 -12.16 -8.40
CA GLU A 39 -0.39 -12.52 -7.45
C GLU A 39 -0.57 -11.77 -6.14
N VAL A 40 0.11 -12.30 -5.13
CA VAL A 40 0.21 -11.66 -3.82
C VAL A 40 1.68 -11.38 -3.59
N THR A 41 2.01 -10.14 -3.31
CA THR A 41 3.39 -9.73 -3.04
C THR A 41 3.54 -9.49 -1.54
N ILE A 42 4.50 -10.15 -0.93
CA ILE A 42 4.76 -10.02 0.51
C ILE A 42 6.09 -9.32 0.69
N ILE A 43 6.09 -8.23 1.42
CA ILE A 43 7.28 -7.38 1.56
C ILE A 43 7.58 -7.18 3.04
N PRO A 44 8.81 -7.46 3.50
CA PRO A 44 9.16 -7.21 4.90
C PRO A 44 9.12 -5.73 5.21
N MET A 45 8.45 -5.35 6.29
CA MET A 45 8.32 -3.94 6.65
C MET A 45 9.67 -3.29 6.95
N LYS A 46 10.62 -4.06 7.48
CA LYS A 46 11.93 -3.47 7.78
C LYS A 46 12.70 -3.02 6.55
N GLN A 47 12.32 -3.50 5.36
CA GLN A 47 12.95 -3.07 4.13
C GLN A 47 12.30 -1.84 3.54
N ILE A 48 11.21 -1.39 4.09
CA ILE A 48 10.39 -0.33 3.52
C ILE A 48 10.72 0.99 4.17
N LYS A 49 11.02 1.99 3.33
CA LYS A 49 11.21 3.35 3.78
C LYS A 49 9.88 4.06 3.91
N TYR A 50 9.04 3.98 2.89
CA TYR A 50 7.67 4.47 2.95
C TYR A 50 6.84 3.86 1.82
N ILE A 51 5.54 4.02 1.93
CA ILE A 51 4.56 3.49 1.00
C ILE A 51 3.68 4.64 0.55
N SER A 52 3.41 4.71 -0.74
CA SER A 52 2.45 5.66 -1.30
C SER A 52 1.37 4.89 -2.03
N CYS A 53 0.17 5.41 -2.05
CA CYS A 53 -0.86 4.81 -2.86
C CYS A 53 -1.79 5.89 -3.38
N ASP A 54 -2.68 5.48 -4.26
CA ASP A 54 -3.63 6.37 -4.89
C ASP A 54 -4.50 7.01 -3.81
N ALA A 55 -4.46 8.33 -3.74
CA ALA A 55 -5.20 9.06 -2.71
C ALA A 55 -6.70 8.84 -2.79
N THR A 56 -7.22 8.55 -3.98
CA THR A 56 -8.66 8.35 -4.12
C THR A 56 -9.17 7.14 -3.36
N VAL A 57 -8.29 6.18 -3.08
CA VAL A 57 -8.66 5.01 -2.28
C VAL A 57 -9.12 5.44 -0.89
N PHE A 58 -8.36 6.30 -0.26
CA PHE A 58 -8.70 6.78 1.07
C PHE A 58 -9.87 7.76 1.04
N ALA A 59 -9.95 8.56 0.00
CA ALA A 59 -11.06 9.48 -0.13
C ALA A 59 -12.40 8.74 -0.21
N GLN A 60 -12.41 7.62 -0.88
CA GLN A 60 -13.63 6.84 -1.02
C GLN A 60 -14.02 6.15 0.27
N LYS A 61 -13.05 5.73 1.01
CA LYS A 61 -13.32 5.05 2.25
C LYS A 61 -13.70 6.02 3.35
N GLY A 62 -13.10 7.09 3.27
CA GLY A 62 -13.30 8.06 4.25
C GLY A 62 -14.60 8.66 4.19
N LYS A 63 -14.51 8.62 4.22
CA LYS A 63 -15.13 9.27 4.60
C LYS A 63 -15.07 10.16 5.25
N PRO A 64 -14.98 10.49 5.19
CA PRO A 64 -14.71 11.43 5.61
C PRO A 64 -14.43 12.01 6.60
N SER A 65 -14.13 11.89 6.94
CA SER A 65 -13.99 12.39 7.87
C SER A 65 -13.13 13.19 8.18
N ALA A 66 -12.78 13.46 8.08
CA ALA A 66 -11.95 13.97 8.40
C ALA A 66 -11.68 14.92 8.78
N PRO A 67 -11.47 15.34 9.14
CA PRO A 67 -11.10 16.16 9.63
C PRO A 67 -10.73 17.01 9.62
N PRO A 68 -10.72 17.25 9.62
CA PRO A 68 -10.26 17.94 9.72
C PRO A 68 -9.74 18.53 9.99
N LYS A 69 -9.60 18.67 10.16
CA LYS A 69 -9.11 19.27 10.53
C LYS A 69 -8.93 19.73 10.70
#